data_9448b45dfa1cd9ad2eb3adc88b0d9d18
#
_entry.id   9448b45dfa1cd9ad2eb3adc88b0d9d18
#
_cell.length_a   1.000
_cell.length_b   1.000
_cell.length_c   1.000
_cell.angle_alpha   90.00
_cell.angle_beta   90.00
_cell.angle_gamma   90.00
#
_symmetry.space_group_name_H-M   'P 1'
#
loop_
_entity.id
_entity.type
_entity.pdbx_description
1 polymer ?
#
loop_
_entity_poly.entity_id
_entity_poly.type
_entity_poly.pdbx_seq_one_letter_code
_entity_poly.pdbx_strand_id
1 'polypeptide(L)'
;AHPDLDALVVPLGGGGLAAGTALAMQALAPGCRLYLAEPAGADDGARSFARGMLDHAFTPDTVCDGLRGTLGAPNFALLQAAGAEVLTVDDDATLAALRLVASHMKQLVEPSSAIVLAAVLAYRARFAGRKVGLVLSGGNLDLDALPALLPAATQGLTT
;
A
#
# COMPACT_ATOMS: atom_id res chain seq x y z
N ALA A 1 2.98 -3.46 20.71
CA ALA A 1 3.93 -3.93 19.70
C ALA A 1 3.64 -5.41 19.44
N HIS A 2 3.67 -5.83 18.18
CA HIS A 2 3.49 -7.21 17.75
C HIS A 2 4.82 -7.70 17.14
N PRO A 3 5.78 -8.15 17.96
CA PRO A 3 7.11 -8.53 17.48
C PRO A 3 7.10 -9.83 16.64
N ASP A 4 5.97 -10.51 16.59
CA ASP A 4 5.75 -11.79 15.93
C ASP A 4 5.08 -11.67 14.54
N LEU A 5 5.11 -10.49 13.93
CA LEU A 5 4.64 -10.30 12.56
C LEU A 5 5.61 -10.94 11.56
N ASP A 6 5.06 -11.66 10.58
CA ASP A 6 5.82 -12.21 9.46
C ASP A 6 6.00 -11.19 8.34
N ALA A 7 5.04 -10.28 8.19
CA ALA A 7 5.03 -9.27 7.15
C ALA A 7 4.35 -7.97 7.62
N LEU A 8 4.83 -6.85 7.10
CA LEU A 8 4.19 -5.55 7.26
C LEU A 8 4.00 -4.93 5.87
N VAL A 9 2.80 -4.42 5.61
CA VAL A 9 2.46 -3.73 4.35
C VAL A 9 2.20 -2.26 4.63
N VAL A 10 2.90 -1.39 3.90
CA VAL A 10 2.76 0.07 4.01
C VAL A 10 2.54 0.67 2.62
N PRO A 11 1.85 1.81 2.50
CA PRO A 11 1.68 2.48 1.20
C PRO A 11 3.01 3.11 0.75
N LEU A 12 3.22 3.13 -0.58
CA LEU A 12 4.37 3.75 -1.24
C LEU A 12 3.92 4.91 -2.13
N GLY A 13 4.38 6.09 -1.82
CA GLY A 13 4.42 7.28 -2.65
C GLY A 13 5.85 7.81 -2.60
N GLY A 14 6.09 9.01 -2.09
CA GLY A 14 7.45 9.56 -1.93
C GLY A 14 8.42 8.75 -1.05
N GLY A 15 7.91 7.71 -0.38
CA GLY A 15 8.71 6.71 0.35
C GLY A 15 9.06 7.07 1.79
N GLY A 16 8.69 8.25 2.31
CA GLY A 16 9.08 8.68 3.67
C GLY A 16 8.54 7.77 4.77
N LEU A 17 7.24 7.45 4.75
CA LEU A 17 6.62 6.53 5.71
C LEU A 17 7.26 5.13 5.61
N ALA A 18 7.43 4.63 4.39
CA ALA A 18 8.00 3.32 4.13
C ALA A 18 9.45 3.21 4.60
N ALA A 19 10.29 4.21 4.31
CA ALA A 19 11.68 4.25 4.75
C ALA A 19 11.80 4.34 6.27
N GLY A 20 11.00 5.19 6.93
CA GLY A 20 10.92 5.26 8.39
C GLY A 20 10.49 3.93 9.00
N THR A 21 9.52 3.26 8.38
CA THR A 21 9.07 1.93 8.79
C THR A 21 10.19 0.89 8.66
N ALA A 22 10.92 0.89 7.54
CA ALA A 22 12.05 -0.01 7.32
C ALA A 22 13.11 0.13 8.41
N LEU A 23 13.49 1.36 8.77
CA LEU A 23 14.44 1.63 9.84
C LEU A 23 13.95 1.11 11.20
N ALA A 24 12.68 1.35 11.51
CA ALA A 24 12.08 0.83 12.75
C ALA A 24 12.05 -0.71 12.78
N MET A 25 11.72 -1.35 11.65
CA MET A 25 11.68 -2.81 11.55
C MET A 25 13.06 -3.44 11.71
N GLN A 26 14.10 -2.85 11.16
CA GLN A 26 15.48 -3.34 11.35
C GLN A 26 15.86 -3.45 12.83
N ALA A 27 15.40 -2.49 13.64
CA ALA A 27 15.70 -2.46 15.07
C ALA A 27 14.77 -3.35 15.91
N LEU A 28 13.48 -3.42 15.56
CA LEU A 28 12.43 -3.97 16.42
C LEU A 28 11.89 -5.32 15.96
N ALA A 29 11.99 -5.64 14.67
CA ALA A 29 11.42 -6.85 14.06
C ALA A 29 12.24 -7.28 12.82
N PRO A 30 13.53 -7.63 12.95
CA PRO A 30 14.42 -7.89 11.80
C PRO A 30 14.01 -9.11 10.97
N GLY A 31 13.16 -10.00 11.51
CA GLY A 31 12.61 -11.15 10.77
C GLY A 31 11.32 -10.84 9.98
N CYS A 32 10.73 -9.68 10.18
CA CYS A 32 9.50 -9.27 9.51
C CYS A 32 9.81 -8.71 8.11
N ARG A 33 9.09 -9.16 7.07
CA ARG A 33 9.25 -8.68 5.71
C ARG A 33 8.46 -7.41 5.47
N LEU A 34 9.04 -6.43 4.78
CA LEU A 34 8.39 -5.19 4.38
C LEU A 34 7.89 -5.29 2.94
N TYR A 35 6.59 -5.05 2.76
CA TYR A 35 5.94 -4.92 1.47
C TYR A 35 5.41 -3.49 1.30
N LEU A 36 5.52 -2.98 0.09
CA LEU A 36 5.16 -1.62 -0.30
C LEU A 36 3.98 -1.70 -1.27
N ALA A 37 2.84 -1.15 -0.88
CA ALA A 37 1.66 -1.10 -1.75
C ALA A 37 1.67 0.18 -2.58
N GLU A 38 1.63 0.06 -3.91
CA GLU A 38 1.72 1.16 -4.85
C GLU A 38 0.60 1.09 -5.89
N PRO A 39 -0.02 2.22 -6.29
CA PRO A 39 -1.02 2.21 -7.35
C PRO A 39 -0.39 1.87 -8.70
N ALA A 40 -1.03 1.01 -9.49
CA ALA A 40 -0.57 0.69 -10.84
C ALA A 40 -0.52 1.92 -11.77
N GLY A 41 -1.40 2.91 -11.53
CA GLY A 41 -1.40 4.18 -12.24
C GLY A 41 -0.35 5.20 -11.74
N ALA A 42 0.48 4.83 -10.75
CA ALA A 42 1.56 5.66 -10.21
C ALA A 42 2.71 4.74 -9.74
N ASP A 43 3.28 3.96 -10.66
CA ASP A 43 4.13 2.79 -10.45
C ASP A 43 5.64 3.08 -10.54
N ASP A 44 6.06 4.34 -10.31
CA ASP A 44 7.46 4.73 -10.42
C ASP A 44 8.38 3.98 -9.43
N GLY A 45 7.88 3.65 -8.26
CA GLY A 45 8.59 2.81 -7.28
C GLY A 45 8.82 1.39 -7.81
N ALA A 46 7.78 0.73 -8.30
CA ALA A 46 7.90 -0.62 -8.86
C ALA A 46 8.90 -0.68 -10.02
N ARG A 47 8.82 0.31 -10.93
CA ARG A 47 9.78 0.43 -12.05
C ARG A 47 11.20 0.71 -11.56
N SER A 48 11.34 1.58 -10.56
CA SER A 48 12.63 1.89 -9.95
C SER A 48 13.27 0.65 -9.31
N PHE A 49 12.49 -0.13 -8.56
CA PHE A 49 12.96 -1.38 -7.95
C PHE A 49 13.34 -2.43 -8.99
N ALA A 50 12.53 -2.60 -10.04
CA ALA A 50 12.81 -3.55 -11.11
C ALA A 50 14.10 -3.22 -11.89
N ARG A 51 14.40 -1.92 -12.05
CA ARG A 51 15.61 -1.45 -12.76
C ARG A 51 16.83 -1.28 -11.86
N GLY A 52 16.67 -1.27 -10.54
CA GLY A 52 17.72 -0.95 -9.60
C GLY A 52 18.16 0.53 -9.62
N MET A 53 17.39 1.41 -10.25
CA MET A 53 17.63 2.85 -10.36
C MET A 53 16.31 3.62 -10.43
N LEU A 54 16.32 4.86 -9.91
CA LEU A 54 15.12 5.70 -9.90
C LEU A 54 14.59 6.00 -11.31
N ASP A 55 13.29 5.86 -11.47
CA ASP A 55 12.54 6.21 -12.67
C ASP A 55 11.40 7.18 -12.31
N HIS A 56 11.59 8.45 -12.65
CA HIS A 56 10.61 9.51 -12.38
C HIS A 56 9.71 9.83 -13.60
N ALA A 57 9.88 9.11 -14.70
CA ALA A 57 9.16 9.38 -15.95
C ALA A 57 7.74 8.79 -15.90
N PHE A 58 6.81 9.47 -15.24
CA PHE A 58 5.41 9.06 -15.23
C PHE A 58 4.47 10.25 -15.01
N THR A 59 3.21 10.07 -15.41
CA THR A 59 2.11 10.96 -15.05
C THR A 59 1.16 10.15 -14.19
N PRO A 60 0.99 10.48 -12.89
CA PRO A 60 0.17 9.68 -12.00
C PRO A 60 -1.32 9.79 -12.39
N ASP A 61 -1.96 8.64 -12.55
CA ASP A 61 -3.39 8.51 -12.81
C ASP A 61 -3.95 7.46 -11.84
N THR A 62 -4.41 7.91 -10.66
CA THR A 62 -4.92 7.04 -9.61
C THR A 62 -5.84 7.81 -8.66
N VAL A 63 -6.76 7.10 -8.01
CA VAL A 63 -7.60 7.60 -6.91
C VAL A 63 -6.82 7.78 -5.60
N CYS A 64 -5.61 7.23 -5.51
CA CYS A 64 -4.72 7.36 -4.35
C CYS A 64 -3.94 8.68 -4.42
N ASP A 65 -4.60 9.79 -4.11
CA ASP A 65 -4.03 11.15 -4.23
C ASP A 65 -2.76 11.35 -3.37
N GLY A 66 -2.70 10.73 -2.19
CA GLY A 66 -1.53 10.75 -1.31
C GLY A 66 -0.33 9.94 -1.83
N LEU A 67 -0.49 9.16 -2.92
CA LEU A 67 0.56 8.32 -3.50
C LEU A 67 0.99 8.75 -4.91
N ARG A 68 0.61 9.95 -5.35
CA ARG A 68 0.99 10.51 -6.66
C ARG A 68 2.39 11.11 -6.71
N GLY A 69 3.08 11.18 -5.55
CA GLY A 69 4.43 11.72 -5.48
C GLY A 69 5.48 10.67 -5.84
N THR A 70 6.53 11.09 -6.57
CA THR A 70 7.63 10.20 -6.98
C THR A 70 8.49 9.76 -5.79
N LEU A 71 9.01 8.54 -5.86
CA LEU A 71 9.90 7.97 -4.85
C LEU A 71 11.20 8.78 -4.73
N GLY A 72 11.49 9.27 -3.54
CA GLY A 72 12.70 10.06 -3.26
C GLY A 72 13.97 9.21 -3.21
N ALA A 73 15.10 9.76 -3.71
CA ALA A 73 16.37 9.04 -3.79
C ALA A 73 16.87 8.46 -2.45
N PRO A 74 16.85 9.19 -1.32
CA PRO A 74 17.29 8.61 -0.05
C PRO A 74 16.35 7.49 0.43
N ASN A 75 15.04 7.62 0.17
CA ASN A 75 14.05 6.61 0.55
C ASN A 75 14.22 5.35 -0.28
N PHE A 76 14.45 5.47 -1.59
CA PHE A 76 14.73 4.35 -2.48
C PHE A 76 15.95 3.54 -2.02
N ALA A 77 17.07 4.22 -1.71
CA ALA A 77 18.28 3.55 -1.25
C ALA A 77 18.06 2.77 0.07
N LEU A 78 17.35 3.37 1.04
CA LEU A 78 17.00 2.72 2.30
C LEU A 78 16.09 1.51 2.11
N LEU A 79 15.05 1.65 1.29
CA LEU A 79 14.08 0.58 1.04
C LEU A 79 14.71 -0.58 0.27
N GLN A 80 15.60 -0.28 -0.69
CA GLN A 80 16.38 -1.28 -1.42
C GLN A 80 17.31 -2.06 -0.48
N ALA A 81 18.05 -1.36 0.39
CA ALA A 81 18.92 -1.96 1.38
C ALA A 81 18.15 -2.82 2.41
N ALA A 82 16.91 -2.44 2.72
CA ALA A 82 16.03 -3.21 3.59
C ALA A 82 15.41 -4.44 2.91
N GLY A 83 15.61 -4.65 1.61
CA GLY A 83 15.02 -5.76 0.86
C GLY A 83 13.49 -5.66 0.74
N ALA A 84 12.94 -4.45 0.73
CA ALA A 84 11.52 -4.23 0.56
C ALA A 84 11.03 -4.69 -0.82
N GLU A 85 9.81 -5.21 -0.90
CA GLU A 85 9.17 -5.64 -2.15
C GLU A 85 7.99 -4.72 -2.49
N VAL A 86 7.92 -4.23 -3.74
CA VAL A 86 6.79 -3.41 -4.20
C VAL A 86 5.71 -4.30 -4.80
N LEU A 87 4.46 -4.05 -4.41
CA LEU A 87 3.26 -4.70 -4.89
C LEU A 87 2.34 -3.65 -5.52
N THR A 88 2.13 -3.72 -6.81
CA THR A 88 1.23 -2.79 -7.50
C THR A 88 -0.20 -3.32 -7.53
N VAL A 89 -1.16 -2.43 -7.33
CA VAL A 89 -2.60 -2.73 -7.41
C VAL A 89 -3.33 -1.65 -8.19
N ASP A 90 -4.40 -2.03 -8.87
CA ASP A 90 -5.27 -1.08 -9.58
C ASP A 90 -6.22 -0.34 -8.63
N ASP A 91 -6.85 0.71 -9.17
CA ASP A 91 -7.78 1.55 -8.42
C ASP A 91 -9.05 0.79 -8.05
N ASP A 92 -9.54 -0.13 -8.90
CA ASP A 92 -10.75 -0.91 -8.62
C ASP A 92 -10.53 -1.82 -7.40
N ALA A 93 -9.40 -2.50 -7.32
CA ALA A 93 -9.04 -3.31 -6.16
C ALA A 93 -8.88 -2.45 -4.90
N THR A 94 -8.32 -1.24 -5.04
CA THR A 94 -8.15 -0.28 -3.94
C THR A 94 -9.51 0.21 -3.42
N LEU A 95 -10.45 0.57 -4.31
CA LEU A 95 -11.80 0.98 -3.93
C LEU A 95 -12.60 -0.16 -3.31
N ALA A 96 -12.45 -1.38 -3.81
CA ALA A 96 -13.04 -2.56 -3.18
C ALA A 96 -12.52 -2.78 -1.76
N ALA A 97 -11.20 -2.61 -1.53
CA ALA A 97 -10.60 -2.70 -0.22
C ALA A 97 -11.07 -1.57 0.71
N LEU A 98 -11.18 -0.33 0.21
CA LEU A 98 -11.76 0.80 0.94
C LEU A 98 -13.16 0.47 1.46
N ARG A 99 -14.00 -0.11 0.59
CA ARG A 99 -15.35 -0.55 0.97
C ARG A 99 -15.32 -1.61 2.08
N LEU A 100 -14.39 -2.58 1.99
CA LEU A 100 -14.24 -3.61 3.04
C LEU A 100 -13.83 -2.98 4.38
N VAL A 101 -12.88 -2.05 4.40
CA VAL A 101 -12.46 -1.34 5.62
C VAL A 101 -13.65 -0.59 6.21
N ALA A 102 -14.38 0.20 5.42
CA ALA A 102 -15.52 0.97 5.88
C ALA A 102 -16.64 0.07 6.42
N SER A 103 -16.99 -1.00 5.68
CA SER A 103 -18.13 -1.85 6.01
C SER A 103 -17.88 -2.82 7.17
N HIS A 104 -16.66 -3.37 7.31
CA HIS A 104 -16.34 -4.38 8.31
C HIS A 104 -15.64 -3.81 9.54
N MET A 105 -14.66 -2.91 9.34
CA MET A 105 -13.90 -2.32 10.43
C MET A 105 -14.55 -1.04 10.98
N LYS A 106 -15.53 -0.46 10.26
CA LYS A 106 -16.19 0.81 10.61
C LYS A 106 -15.19 1.96 10.72
N GLN A 107 -14.15 1.90 9.91
CA GLN A 107 -13.12 2.94 9.85
C GLN A 107 -13.22 3.68 8.51
N LEU A 108 -13.19 5.02 8.58
CA LEU A 108 -13.05 5.85 7.39
C LEU A 108 -11.56 6.10 7.15
N VAL A 109 -11.07 5.59 6.05
CA VAL A 109 -9.69 5.79 5.57
C VAL A 109 -9.73 6.29 4.14
N GLU A 110 -8.68 6.93 3.69
CA GLU A 110 -8.53 7.34 2.29
C GLU A 110 -8.09 6.18 1.38
N PRO A 111 -8.26 6.26 0.05
CA PRO A 111 -7.81 5.24 -0.90
C PRO A 111 -6.32 4.92 -0.75
N SER A 112 -5.47 5.96 -0.58
CA SER A 112 -4.03 5.84 -0.34
C SER A 112 -3.67 4.98 0.89
N SER A 113 -4.60 4.83 1.82
CA SER A 113 -4.46 4.00 3.01
C SER A 113 -5.03 2.60 2.78
N ALA A 114 -6.19 2.50 2.13
CA ALA A 114 -6.86 1.22 1.86
C ALA A 114 -6.06 0.29 0.92
N ILE A 115 -5.16 0.85 0.11
CA ILE A 115 -4.33 0.14 -0.85
C ILE A 115 -3.52 -1.01 -0.23
N VAL A 116 -3.14 -0.91 1.04
CA VAL A 116 -2.39 -1.99 1.72
C VAL A 116 -3.24 -3.25 1.88
N LEU A 117 -4.55 -3.10 2.12
CA LEU A 117 -5.47 -4.23 2.13
C LEU A 117 -5.68 -4.78 0.71
N ALA A 118 -5.82 -3.90 -0.30
CA ALA A 118 -5.91 -4.31 -1.70
C ALA A 118 -4.70 -5.16 -2.12
N ALA A 119 -3.49 -4.74 -1.75
CA ALA A 119 -2.27 -5.49 -2.03
C ALA A 119 -2.28 -6.89 -1.40
N VAL A 120 -2.69 -7.00 -0.13
CA VAL A 120 -2.78 -8.32 0.53
C VAL A 120 -3.81 -9.22 -0.15
N LEU A 121 -4.96 -8.69 -0.56
CA LEU A 121 -6.00 -9.45 -1.25
C LEU A 121 -5.59 -9.88 -2.66
N ALA A 122 -4.94 -9.00 -3.42
CA ALA A 122 -4.44 -9.30 -4.77
C ALA A 122 -3.32 -10.36 -4.74
N TYR A 123 -2.44 -10.28 -3.76
CA TYR A 123 -1.29 -11.19 -3.61
C TYR A 123 -1.46 -12.21 -2.49
N ARG A 124 -2.71 -12.63 -2.19
CA ARG A 124 -3.07 -13.47 -1.03
C ARG A 124 -2.22 -14.74 -0.87
N ALA A 125 -1.75 -15.33 -1.98
CA ALA A 125 -0.90 -16.50 -1.91
C ALA A 125 0.45 -16.23 -1.21
N ARG A 126 0.97 -15.00 -1.28
CA ARG A 126 2.20 -14.60 -0.57
C ARG A 126 1.99 -14.46 0.93
N PHE A 127 0.78 -14.21 1.37
CA PHE A 127 0.42 -13.92 2.76
C PHE A 127 -0.31 -15.08 3.46
N ALA A 128 -0.62 -16.15 2.73
CA ALA A 128 -1.31 -17.30 3.29
C ALA A 128 -0.54 -17.92 4.46
N GLY A 129 -1.22 -18.09 5.61
CA GLY A 129 -0.64 -18.63 6.83
C GLY A 129 0.29 -17.69 7.59
N ARG A 130 0.41 -16.42 7.18
CA ARG A 130 1.28 -15.42 7.81
C ARG A 130 0.51 -14.44 8.68
N LYS A 131 1.17 -13.93 9.71
CA LYS A 131 0.70 -12.79 10.50
C LYS A 131 1.13 -11.51 9.80
N VAL A 132 0.16 -10.80 9.22
CA VAL A 132 0.38 -9.61 8.39
C VAL A 132 -0.13 -8.36 9.09
N GLY A 133 0.75 -7.39 9.30
CA GLY A 133 0.37 -6.05 9.73
C GLY A 133 0.07 -5.15 8.52
N LEU A 134 -0.96 -4.32 8.63
CA LEU A 134 -1.31 -3.31 7.63
C LEU A 134 -1.25 -1.93 8.26
N VAL A 135 -0.56 -0.98 7.63
CA VAL A 135 -0.52 0.41 8.10
C VAL A 135 -1.59 1.23 7.39
N LEU A 136 -2.71 1.45 8.08
CA LEU A 136 -3.74 2.40 7.62
C LEU A 136 -3.29 3.81 8.03
N SER A 137 -2.59 4.49 7.13
CA SER A 137 -1.78 5.67 7.42
C SER A 137 -2.52 7.00 7.34
N GLY A 138 -3.74 7.04 6.79
CA GLY A 138 -4.46 8.27 6.58
C GLY A 138 -5.96 8.10 6.42
N GLY A 139 -6.68 9.20 6.64
CA GLY A 139 -8.14 9.29 6.54
C GLY A 139 -8.58 10.65 5.99
N ASN A 140 -7.74 11.32 5.20
CA ASN A 140 -8.07 12.57 4.53
C ASN A 140 -9.03 12.29 3.37
N LEU A 141 -10.31 12.15 3.71
CA LEU A 141 -11.38 11.75 2.82
C LEU A 141 -12.47 12.80 2.82
N ASP A 142 -12.80 13.30 1.63
CA ASP A 142 -13.98 14.14 1.43
C ASP A 142 -15.23 13.26 1.56
N LEU A 143 -16.08 13.57 2.52
CA LEU A 143 -17.31 12.82 2.76
C LEU A 143 -18.31 12.95 1.60
N ASP A 144 -18.29 14.05 0.88
CA ASP A 144 -19.14 14.26 -0.29
C ASP A 144 -18.65 13.43 -1.51
N ALA A 145 -17.38 13.03 -1.52
CA ALA A 145 -16.82 12.12 -2.53
C ALA A 145 -17.10 10.62 -2.26
N LEU A 146 -17.52 10.27 -1.04
CA LEU A 146 -17.77 8.88 -0.64
C LEU A 146 -18.67 8.08 -1.59
N PRO A 147 -19.80 8.61 -2.10
CA PRO A 147 -20.65 7.86 -3.02
C PRO A 147 -19.94 7.45 -4.33
N ALA A 148 -18.99 8.25 -4.79
CA ALA A 148 -18.19 7.94 -5.97
C ALA A 148 -17.06 6.95 -5.67
N LEU A 149 -16.47 7.03 -4.49
CA LEU A 149 -15.37 6.16 -4.05
C LEU A 149 -15.85 4.79 -3.52
N LEU A 150 -17.11 4.69 -3.10
CA LEU A 150 -17.72 3.46 -2.61
C LEU A 150 -18.81 2.97 -3.57
N PRO A 151 -18.46 2.51 -4.78
CA PRO A 151 -19.46 2.02 -5.72
C PRO A 151 -20.31 0.94 -5.09
N ALA A 152 -21.59 0.85 -5.47
CA ALA A 152 -22.48 -0.21 -5.01
C ALA A 152 -21.82 -1.58 -5.28
N ALA A 153 -21.93 -2.50 -4.34
CA ALA A 153 -21.39 -3.84 -4.53
C ALA A 153 -21.97 -4.42 -5.84
N THR A 154 -21.12 -4.60 -6.84
CA THR A 154 -21.50 -5.41 -8.00
C THR A 154 -21.82 -6.79 -7.45
N GLN A 155 -23.08 -7.22 -7.61
CA GLN A 155 -23.54 -8.55 -7.24
C GLN A 155 -22.74 -9.57 -8.06
N GLY A 156 -21.69 -10.16 -7.47
CA GLY A 156 -20.76 -11.03 -8.19
C GLY A 156 -19.81 -11.83 -7.32
N LEU A 157 -20.01 -11.87 -6.01
CA LEU A 157 -19.33 -12.84 -5.14
C LEU A 157 -20.39 -13.80 -4.58
N THR A 158 -20.91 -14.65 -5.44
CA THR A 158 -21.55 -15.91 -5.00
C THR A 158 -20.44 -16.82 -4.51
N THR A 159 -20.59 -17.24 -3.27
CA THR A 159 -19.91 -18.23 -2.43
C THR A 159 -19.15 -19.33 -3.16
#